data_ebb65246de986c442dcdc952ee3ad9c3
#
_entry.id   ebb65246de986c442dcdc952ee3ad9c3
#
_cell.length_a   1.000
_cell.length_b   1.000
_cell.length_c   1.000
_cell.angle_alpha   90.00
_cell.angle_beta   90.00
_cell.angle_gamma   90.00
#
_symmetry.space_group_name_H-M   'P 1'
#
loop_
_entity.id
_entity.type
_entity.pdbx_description
1 polymer ?
#
loop_
_entity_poly.entity_id
_entity_poly.type
_entity_poly.pdbx_seq_one_letter_code
_entity_poly.pdbx_strand_id
1 'polypeptide(L)'
;MIRIDTPENIYAVFMMRNDSPDELDVIPRVLPSQVHGDNIIHIHDDNAMSYVLPERPKADGLLLTTAKVSASIRVADCAPVMIYGEDWVMILHSGFKGTVLNISRKGLELVKRNYGDDSVKEAHAWIGPCIGRDDYERDANEEWSIRGMNEFHRENYDVKDEKVYFDLSGEIESQLIDSGMKSENVTVTGINTYTNHECYSYRRGDVKERMTLYARIKKGLPV
;
A
#
# COMPACT_ATOMS: atom_id res chain seq x y z
N MET A 1 -7.27 -13.88 7.25
CA MET A 1 -7.70 -12.48 6.93
C MET A 1 -7.36 -11.57 8.11
N ILE A 2 -6.76 -10.43 7.82
CA ILE A 2 -6.53 -9.36 8.81
C ILE A 2 -7.57 -8.27 8.53
N ARG A 3 -8.47 -8.04 9.50
CA ARG A 3 -9.36 -6.89 9.45
C ARG A 3 -8.60 -5.66 9.95
N ILE A 4 -8.61 -4.60 9.15
CA ILE A 4 -7.94 -3.35 9.50
C ILE A 4 -8.93 -2.50 10.30
N ASP A 5 -8.50 -2.01 11.46
CA ASP A 5 -9.33 -1.13 12.29
C ASP A 5 -9.47 0.23 11.60
N THR A 6 -10.71 0.61 11.32
CA THR A 6 -11.06 1.80 10.55
C THR A 6 -12.37 2.40 11.07
N PRO A 7 -12.66 3.69 10.79
CA PRO A 7 -13.96 4.29 11.06
C PRO A 7 -15.11 3.47 10.44
N GLU A 8 -16.31 3.60 11.01
CA GLU A 8 -17.48 2.79 10.60
C GLU A 8 -17.83 2.91 9.11
N ASN A 9 -17.58 4.06 8.50
CA ASN A 9 -17.82 4.32 7.08
C ASN A 9 -16.75 3.76 6.14
N ILE A 10 -15.67 3.21 6.66
CA ILE A 10 -14.64 2.53 5.87
C ILE A 10 -14.67 1.04 6.18
N TYR A 11 -14.46 0.21 5.18
CA TYR A 11 -14.24 -1.22 5.36
C TYR A 11 -12.95 -1.60 4.65
N ALA A 12 -12.04 -2.25 5.38
CA ALA A 12 -10.78 -2.68 4.82
C ALA A 12 -10.34 -4.02 5.42
N VAL A 13 -9.79 -4.88 4.55
CA VAL A 13 -9.24 -6.17 4.94
C VAL A 13 -8.02 -6.51 4.11
N PHE A 14 -7.10 -7.22 4.74
CA PHE A 14 -5.98 -7.85 4.06
C PHE A 14 -6.17 -9.37 4.05
N MET A 15 -6.28 -9.92 2.85
CA MET A 15 -6.51 -11.34 2.61
C MET A 15 -5.17 -12.05 2.44
N MET A 16 -4.97 -13.10 3.22
CA MET A 16 -3.76 -13.92 3.26
C MET A 16 -3.93 -15.20 2.40
N ARG A 17 -3.01 -16.15 2.50
CA ARG A 17 -2.94 -17.35 1.65
C ARG A 17 -4.23 -18.17 1.58
N ASN A 18 -4.91 -18.35 2.69
CA ASN A 18 -6.06 -19.27 2.78
C ASN A 18 -7.42 -18.56 2.78
N ASP A 19 -7.42 -17.24 2.56
CA ASP A 19 -8.67 -16.48 2.56
C ASP A 19 -9.32 -16.50 1.18
N SER A 20 -10.66 -16.52 1.14
CA SER A 20 -11.43 -16.52 -0.10
C SER A 20 -11.88 -15.12 -0.49
N PRO A 21 -11.69 -14.70 -1.75
CA PRO A 21 -12.30 -13.47 -2.28
C PRO A 21 -13.82 -13.44 -2.22
N ASP A 22 -14.48 -14.58 -2.08
CA ASP A 22 -15.95 -14.69 -1.99
C ASP A 22 -16.52 -14.05 -0.74
N GLU A 23 -15.66 -13.77 0.25
CA GLU A 23 -16.02 -13.04 1.47
C GLU A 23 -16.09 -11.51 1.27
N LEU A 24 -15.66 -11.01 0.10
CA LEU A 24 -15.71 -9.59 -0.21
C LEU A 24 -17.07 -9.20 -0.79
N ASP A 25 -17.53 -8.00 -0.43
CA ASP A 25 -18.80 -7.47 -0.92
C ASP A 25 -18.90 -7.42 -2.45
N VAL A 26 -20.11 -7.62 -2.95
CA VAL A 26 -20.46 -7.63 -4.38
C VAL A 26 -20.66 -6.19 -4.93
N ILE A 27 -19.74 -5.28 -4.65
CA ILE A 27 -19.75 -3.97 -5.32
C ILE A 27 -18.68 -3.93 -6.42
N PRO A 28 -18.87 -3.11 -7.48
CA PRO A 28 -17.87 -2.99 -8.52
C PRO A 28 -16.49 -2.67 -7.95
N ARG A 29 -15.46 -3.36 -8.44
CA ARG A 29 -14.11 -3.27 -7.87
C ARG A 29 -13.10 -2.79 -8.89
N VAL A 30 -12.32 -1.79 -8.51
CA VAL A 30 -11.16 -1.32 -9.26
C VAL A 30 -9.92 -2.10 -8.82
N LEU A 31 -9.27 -2.74 -9.78
CA LEU A 31 -8.02 -3.47 -9.60
C LEU A 31 -7.02 -2.98 -10.64
N PRO A 32 -5.97 -2.23 -10.28
CA PRO A 32 -5.03 -1.68 -11.25
C PRO A 32 -4.11 -2.75 -11.83
N SER A 33 -3.55 -2.46 -12.99
CA SER A 33 -2.36 -3.14 -13.51
C SER A 33 -1.15 -2.53 -12.86
N GLN A 34 -0.66 -3.16 -11.77
CA GLN A 34 0.47 -2.70 -10.99
C GLN A 34 1.77 -2.81 -11.80
N VAL A 35 2.51 -1.74 -11.90
CA VAL A 35 3.73 -1.62 -12.73
C VAL A 35 5.00 -1.35 -11.90
N HIS A 36 4.88 -1.42 -10.57
CA HIS A 36 5.94 -1.11 -9.60
C HIS A 36 6.45 0.33 -9.75
N GLY A 37 5.54 1.24 -10.07
CA GLY A 37 5.77 2.67 -10.20
C GLY A 37 5.22 3.45 -8.99
N ASP A 38 4.84 4.69 -9.26
CA ASP A 38 4.36 5.64 -8.26
C ASP A 38 3.10 6.40 -8.73
N ASN A 39 2.44 5.92 -9.79
CA ASN A 39 1.20 6.52 -10.27
C ASN A 39 0.03 6.15 -9.35
N ILE A 40 -0.73 7.17 -8.95
CA ILE A 40 -1.92 7.05 -8.10
C ILE A 40 -3.11 7.63 -8.84
N ILE A 41 -4.19 6.85 -8.91
CA ILE A 41 -5.43 7.28 -9.53
C ILE A 41 -6.41 7.73 -8.45
N HIS A 42 -6.95 8.94 -8.61
CA HIS A 42 -8.04 9.45 -7.79
C HIS A 42 -9.38 9.03 -8.39
N ILE A 43 -10.14 8.26 -7.63
CA ILE A 43 -11.46 7.72 -8.00
C ILE A 43 -12.53 8.43 -7.19
N HIS A 44 -13.38 9.17 -7.88
CA HIS A 44 -14.46 9.96 -7.33
C HIS A 44 -15.78 9.66 -8.07
N ASP A 45 -16.88 10.24 -7.66
CA ASP A 45 -18.23 9.91 -8.15
C ASP A 45 -18.40 9.96 -9.68
N ASP A 46 -17.74 10.92 -10.34
CA ASP A 46 -17.92 11.13 -11.79
C ASP A 46 -17.13 10.13 -12.63
N ASN A 47 -16.01 9.58 -12.10
CA ASN A 47 -15.12 8.69 -12.86
C ASN A 47 -15.10 7.23 -12.36
N ALA A 48 -15.76 6.93 -11.24
CA ALA A 48 -15.65 5.63 -10.57
C ALA A 48 -15.91 4.44 -11.51
N MET A 49 -16.96 4.51 -12.32
CA MET A 49 -17.36 3.42 -13.20
C MET A 49 -16.45 3.23 -14.41
N SER A 50 -15.72 4.28 -14.81
CA SER A 50 -14.76 4.19 -15.93
C SER A 50 -13.57 3.27 -15.64
N TYR A 51 -13.28 2.98 -14.37
CA TYR A 51 -12.16 2.13 -13.95
C TYR A 51 -12.56 0.69 -13.61
N VAL A 52 -13.85 0.37 -13.67
CA VAL A 52 -14.32 -0.96 -13.25
C VAL A 52 -14.04 -2.06 -14.28
N LEU A 53 -14.04 -1.79 -15.57
CA LEU A 53 -13.78 -2.77 -16.66
C LEU A 53 -13.89 -2.13 -18.05
N PRO A 54 -13.35 -2.77 -19.13
CA PRO A 54 -12.57 -4.00 -19.15
C PRO A 54 -11.07 -3.80 -18.94
N GLU A 55 -10.56 -2.58 -19.11
CA GLU A 55 -9.12 -2.29 -19.04
C GLU A 55 -8.71 -1.85 -17.64
N ARG A 56 -7.73 -2.55 -17.08
CA ARG A 56 -7.17 -2.17 -15.78
C ARG A 56 -6.25 -0.96 -15.96
N PRO A 57 -6.48 0.14 -15.22
CA PRO A 57 -5.60 1.29 -15.30
C PRO A 57 -4.20 0.94 -14.79
N LYS A 58 -3.15 1.48 -15.44
CA LYS A 58 -1.77 1.30 -14.98
C LYS A 58 -1.51 2.23 -13.80
N ALA A 59 -1.48 1.67 -12.60
CA ALA A 59 -1.23 2.40 -11.36
C ALA A 59 -0.74 1.46 -10.27
N ASP A 60 -0.09 2.03 -9.26
CA ASP A 60 0.33 1.36 -8.04
C ASP A 60 -0.36 1.94 -6.80
N GLY A 61 -1.22 2.94 -6.97
CA GLY A 61 -2.05 3.51 -5.92
C GLY A 61 -3.44 3.88 -6.41
N LEU A 62 -4.42 3.79 -5.50
CA LEU A 62 -5.81 4.20 -5.71
C LEU A 62 -6.29 5.02 -4.51
N LEU A 63 -6.72 6.26 -4.74
CA LEU A 63 -7.40 7.10 -3.76
C LEU A 63 -8.90 7.06 -4.05
N LEU A 64 -9.70 6.57 -3.11
CA LEU A 64 -11.16 6.54 -3.21
C LEU A 64 -11.77 7.68 -2.38
N THR A 65 -12.67 8.42 -3.01
CA THR A 65 -13.52 9.44 -2.40
C THR A 65 -14.99 9.20 -2.75
N THR A 66 -15.34 7.96 -3.08
CA THR A 66 -16.68 7.52 -3.47
C THR A 66 -17.03 6.16 -2.88
N ALA A 67 -18.29 5.94 -2.56
CA ALA A 67 -18.82 4.64 -2.13
C ALA A 67 -19.36 3.78 -3.30
N LYS A 68 -19.21 4.23 -4.57
CA LYS A 68 -19.74 3.50 -5.75
C LYS A 68 -18.91 2.27 -6.10
N VAL A 69 -17.65 2.26 -5.72
CA VAL A 69 -16.70 1.18 -6.03
C VAL A 69 -15.85 0.83 -4.81
N SER A 70 -15.25 -0.35 -4.87
CA SER A 70 -14.15 -0.75 -3.98
C SER A 70 -12.83 -0.73 -4.73
N ALA A 71 -11.73 -0.78 -3.99
CA ALA A 71 -10.37 -0.85 -4.53
C ALA A 71 -9.65 -2.09 -4.00
N SER A 72 -8.80 -2.67 -4.83
CA SER A 72 -7.87 -3.74 -4.41
C SER A 72 -6.52 -3.57 -5.04
N ILE A 73 -5.48 -3.96 -4.30
CA ILE A 73 -4.13 -4.20 -4.80
C ILE A 73 -3.67 -5.60 -4.41
N ARG A 74 -2.73 -6.16 -5.17
CA ARG A 74 -2.20 -7.50 -4.95
C ARG A 74 -0.71 -7.45 -4.63
N VAL A 75 -0.28 -8.22 -3.64
CA VAL A 75 1.10 -8.25 -3.16
C VAL A 75 1.60 -9.67 -2.89
N ALA A 76 2.90 -9.85 -3.05
CA ALA A 76 3.71 -10.93 -2.50
C ALA A 76 5.11 -10.33 -2.33
N ASP A 77 5.49 -10.04 -1.09
CA ASP A 77 6.68 -9.32 -0.60
C ASP A 77 6.63 -7.79 -0.66
N CYS A 78 6.03 -7.17 -1.71
CA CYS A 78 5.81 -5.73 -1.72
C CYS A 78 4.88 -5.30 -0.58
N ALA A 79 5.10 -4.13 0.02
CA ALA A 79 4.28 -3.63 1.12
C ALA A 79 2.91 -3.14 0.61
N PRO A 80 1.80 -3.69 1.13
CA PRO A 80 0.49 -3.08 0.99
C PRO A 80 0.37 -1.95 2.02
N VAL A 81 0.07 -0.74 1.58
CA VAL A 81 -0.12 0.41 2.45
C VAL A 81 -1.54 0.92 2.30
N MET A 82 -2.22 1.13 3.41
CA MET A 82 -3.49 1.82 3.45
C MET A 82 -3.36 3.11 4.25
N ILE A 83 -3.85 4.21 3.69
CA ILE A 83 -3.92 5.50 4.37
C ILE A 83 -5.37 5.96 4.29
N TYR A 84 -5.91 6.49 5.37
CA TYR A 84 -7.30 6.90 5.40
C TYR A 84 -7.54 8.11 6.32
N GLY A 85 -8.53 8.88 5.96
CA GLY A 85 -9.12 9.92 6.77
C GLY A 85 -10.60 9.65 7.00
N GLU A 86 -11.37 10.70 7.29
CA GLU A 86 -12.79 10.58 7.58
C GLU A 86 -13.60 10.09 6.36
N ASP A 87 -13.39 10.72 5.18
CA ASP A 87 -14.21 10.50 3.98
C ASP A 87 -13.43 9.95 2.77
N TRP A 88 -12.23 9.47 2.98
CA TRP A 88 -11.39 8.94 1.90
C TRP A 88 -10.54 7.77 2.40
N VAL A 89 -10.21 6.90 1.47
CA VAL A 89 -9.26 5.81 1.69
C VAL A 89 -8.34 5.66 0.48
N MET A 90 -7.07 5.50 0.75
CA MET A 90 -6.04 5.26 -0.26
C MET A 90 -5.35 3.93 0.02
N ILE A 91 -5.16 3.15 -1.04
CA ILE A 91 -4.36 1.93 -0.99
C ILE A 91 -3.19 2.03 -1.96
N LEU A 92 -1.99 1.65 -1.51
CA LEU A 92 -0.75 1.74 -2.27
C LEU A 92 -0.05 0.38 -2.32
N HIS A 93 0.41 0.00 -3.51
CA HIS A 93 1.36 -1.07 -3.72
C HIS A 93 2.77 -0.48 -3.65
N SER A 94 3.37 -0.50 -2.46
CA SER A 94 4.71 0.03 -2.25
C SER A 94 5.75 -1.10 -2.34
N GLY A 95 6.06 -1.51 -3.57
CA GLY A 95 7.22 -2.35 -3.84
C GLY A 95 8.51 -1.52 -3.80
N PHE A 96 9.69 -2.16 -3.92
CA PHE A 96 10.97 -1.48 -3.82
C PHE A 96 11.06 -0.19 -4.66
N LYS A 97 10.75 -0.27 -5.96
CA LYS A 97 10.79 0.90 -6.84
C LYS A 97 9.77 1.97 -6.44
N GLY A 98 8.55 1.57 -6.06
CA GLY A 98 7.54 2.50 -5.57
C GLY A 98 7.97 3.22 -4.30
N THR A 99 8.65 2.50 -3.38
CA THR A 99 9.22 3.08 -2.15
C THR A 99 10.37 4.04 -2.47
N VAL A 100 11.30 3.66 -3.37
CA VAL A 100 12.39 4.54 -3.85
C VAL A 100 11.83 5.81 -4.52
N LEU A 101 10.73 5.70 -5.26
CA LEU A 101 10.04 6.83 -5.92
C LEU A 101 9.16 7.63 -4.96
N ASN A 102 9.08 7.19 -3.71
CA ASN A 102 8.30 7.78 -2.62
C ASN A 102 6.80 7.92 -2.97
N ILE A 103 6.17 6.79 -3.32
CA ILE A 103 4.74 6.73 -3.63
C ILE A 103 3.88 7.18 -2.44
N SER A 104 4.33 6.95 -1.21
CA SER A 104 3.67 7.36 0.03
C SER A 104 3.52 8.88 0.11
N ARG A 105 4.62 9.61 -0.08
CA ARG A 105 4.61 11.07 -0.13
C ARG A 105 3.72 11.61 -1.25
N LYS A 106 3.81 11.03 -2.46
CA LYS A 106 2.95 11.44 -3.59
C LYS A 106 1.47 11.25 -3.28
N GLY A 107 1.12 10.17 -2.60
CA GLY A 107 -0.23 9.94 -2.12
C GLY A 107 -0.69 11.02 -1.14
N LEU A 108 0.12 11.33 -0.14
CA LEU A 108 -0.20 12.38 0.83
C LEU A 108 -0.25 13.78 0.20
N GLU A 109 0.60 14.08 -0.79
CA GLU A 109 0.50 15.31 -1.57
C GLU A 109 -0.82 15.40 -2.37
N LEU A 110 -1.33 14.26 -2.87
CA LEU A 110 -2.63 14.20 -3.52
C LEU A 110 -3.77 14.45 -2.52
N VAL A 111 -3.69 13.86 -1.32
CA VAL A 111 -4.65 14.12 -0.22
C VAL A 111 -4.61 15.58 0.19
N LYS A 112 -3.43 16.15 0.42
CA LYS A 112 -3.24 17.55 0.78
C LYS A 112 -3.87 18.53 -0.22
N ARG A 113 -3.72 18.26 -1.52
CA ARG A 113 -4.35 19.08 -2.58
C ARG A 113 -5.88 19.04 -2.58
N ASN A 114 -6.47 17.92 -2.16
CA ASN A 114 -7.91 17.73 -2.18
C ASN A 114 -8.59 18.13 -0.86
N TYR A 115 -7.89 18.01 0.28
CA TYR A 115 -8.46 18.10 1.62
C TYR A 115 -7.72 19.06 2.56
N GLY A 116 -6.57 19.61 2.13
CA GLY A 116 -5.75 20.53 2.94
C GLY A 116 -4.72 19.81 3.82
N ASP A 117 -3.87 20.60 4.49
CA ASP A 117 -2.74 20.11 5.30
C ASP A 117 -3.17 19.30 6.52
N ASP A 118 -4.24 19.74 7.19
CA ASP A 118 -4.73 19.09 8.40
C ASP A 118 -5.21 17.65 8.13
N SER A 119 -5.70 17.36 6.91
CA SER A 119 -6.13 16.02 6.55
C SER A 119 -4.99 15.01 6.49
N VAL A 120 -3.76 15.43 6.20
CA VAL A 120 -2.57 14.58 6.28
C VAL A 120 -2.17 14.33 7.72
N LYS A 121 -2.20 15.37 8.55
CA LYS A 121 -1.82 15.29 9.96
C LYS A 121 -2.75 14.38 10.77
N GLU A 122 -4.05 14.41 10.46
CA GLU A 122 -5.06 13.59 11.15
C GLU A 122 -5.33 12.23 10.45
N ALA A 123 -4.66 11.96 9.32
CA ALA A 123 -4.76 10.67 8.64
C ALA A 123 -4.16 9.53 9.47
N HIS A 124 -4.66 8.33 9.24
CA HIS A 124 -4.13 7.09 9.78
C HIS A 124 -3.53 6.24 8.66
N ALA A 125 -2.49 5.49 8.97
CA ALA A 125 -1.87 4.55 8.03
C ALA A 125 -1.71 3.15 8.64
N TRP A 126 -1.87 2.14 7.78
CA TRP A 126 -1.58 0.76 8.06
C TRP A 126 -0.60 0.22 7.01
N ILE A 127 0.57 -0.23 7.46
CA ILE A 127 1.59 -0.87 6.64
C ILE A 127 1.49 -2.36 6.90
N GLY A 128 1.06 -3.10 5.89
CA GLY A 128 0.76 -4.52 5.99
C GLY A 128 1.97 -5.43 5.84
N PRO A 129 1.72 -6.76 5.80
CA PRO A 129 2.77 -7.77 5.63
C PRO A 129 3.61 -7.52 4.38
N CYS A 130 4.92 -7.48 4.54
CA CYS A 130 5.89 -7.36 3.44
C CYS A 130 7.15 -8.18 3.77
N ILE A 131 8.07 -8.28 2.84
CA ILE A 131 9.34 -8.97 3.08
C ILE A 131 10.17 -8.22 4.13
N GLY A 132 10.73 -8.96 5.08
CA GLY A 132 11.59 -8.40 6.12
C GLY A 132 12.98 -8.00 5.58
N ARG A 133 13.63 -7.05 6.27
CA ARG A 133 14.96 -6.54 5.90
C ARG A 133 15.97 -7.66 5.63
N ASP A 134 16.10 -8.61 6.56
CA ASP A 134 17.12 -9.66 6.49
C ASP A 134 16.92 -10.64 5.32
N ASP A 135 15.70 -10.71 4.79
CA ASP A 135 15.34 -11.57 3.66
C ASP A 135 15.26 -10.80 2.33
N TYR A 136 15.41 -9.46 2.38
CA TYR A 136 15.31 -8.61 1.20
C TYR A 136 16.68 -8.08 0.73
N GLU A 137 17.57 -8.99 0.40
CA GLU A 137 18.87 -8.66 -0.18
C GLU A 137 18.76 -8.29 -1.66
N ARG A 138 19.62 -7.37 -2.08
CA ARG A 138 19.84 -6.96 -3.46
C ARG A 138 21.33 -6.80 -3.74
N ASP A 139 21.73 -6.84 -4.99
CA ASP A 139 23.11 -6.47 -5.38
C ASP A 139 23.30 -4.96 -5.13
N ALA A 140 24.33 -4.60 -4.36
CA ALA A 140 24.60 -3.21 -3.99
C ALA A 140 25.02 -2.34 -5.20
N ASN A 141 25.56 -2.96 -6.27
CA ASN A 141 26.00 -2.29 -7.48
C ASN A 141 24.90 -2.15 -8.56
N GLU A 142 23.73 -2.75 -8.34
CA GLU A 142 22.61 -2.62 -9.27
C GLU A 142 22.03 -1.20 -9.20
N GLU A 143 21.70 -0.61 -10.37
CA GLU A 143 21.24 0.77 -10.52
C GLU A 143 20.15 1.17 -9.51
N TRP A 144 19.12 0.34 -9.37
CA TRP A 144 18.02 0.62 -8.44
C TRP A 144 18.43 0.47 -6.98
N SER A 145 19.40 -0.39 -6.67
CA SER A 145 19.94 -0.51 -5.30
C SER A 145 20.76 0.73 -4.92
N ILE A 146 21.58 1.24 -5.84
CA ILE A 146 22.31 2.50 -5.66
C ILE A 146 21.33 3.65 -5.42
N ARG A 147 20.29 3.74 -6.25
CA ARG A 147 19.25 4.74 -6.06
C ARG A 147 18.53 4.57 -4.73
N GLY A 148 18.20 3.35 -4.34
CA GLY A 148 17.59 3.05 -3.04
C GLY A 148 18.45 3.51 -1.87
N MET A 149 19.76 3.25 -1.89
CA MET A 149 20.68 3.74 -0.85
C MET A 149 20.79 5.28 -0.78
N ASN A 150 20.51 5.98 -1.87
CA ASN A 150 20.49 7.44 -1.89
C ASN A 150 19.17 8.04 -1.40
N GLU A 151 18.06 7.34 -1.58
CA GLU A 151 16.71 7.85 -1.28
C GLU A 151 16.17 7.37 0.07
N PHE A 152 16.60 6.18 0.55
CA PHE A 152 16.17 5.64 1.84
C PHE A 152 16.89 6.31 3.00
N HIS A 153 16.22 6.44 4.12
CA HIS A 153 16.85 6.80 5.39
C HIS A 153 17.94 5.77 5.74
N ARG A 154 19.05 6.27 6.31
CA ARG A 154 20.25 5.44 6.56
C ARG A 154 19.96 4.24 7.47
N GLU A 155 19.06 4.36 8.40
CA GLU A 155 18.62 3.32 9.34
C GLU A 155 17.78 2.22 8.66
N ASN A 156 17.24 2.47 7.48
CA ASN A 156 16.35 1.55 6.76
C ASN A 156 17.06 0.67 5.73
N TYR A 157 18.38 0.64 5.73
CA TYR A 157 19.15 -0.33 4.96
C TYR A 157 20.50 -0.65 5.60
N ASP A 158 20.99 -1.85 5.31
CA ASP A 158 22.31 -2.32 5.72
C ASP A 158 23.10 -2.78 4.50
N VAL A 159 24.40 -2.44 4.45
CA VAL A 159 25.32 -2.93 3.40
C VAL A 159 26.27 -3.93 4.03
N LYS A 160 26.34 -5.13 3.43
CA LYS A 160 27.25 -6.21 3.83
C LYS A 160 27.88 -6.78 2.57
N ASP A 161 29.18 -6.59 2.42
CA ASP A 161 29.92 -6.95 1.21
C ASP A 161 29.31 -6.31 -0.05
N GLU A 162 28.99 -7.10 -1.06
CA GLU A 162 28.37 -6.66 -2.32
C GLU A 162 26.83 -6.65 -2.27
N LYS A 163 26.24 -6.81 -1.08
CA LYS A 163 24.80 -6.87 -0.86
C LYS A 163 24.28 -5.69 -0.06
N VAL A 164 23.08 -5.29 -0.35
CA VAL A 164 22.32 -4.32 0.44
C VAL A 164 20.98 -4.93 0.85
N TYR A 165 20.60 -4.73 2.10
CA TYR A 165 19.39 -5.25 2.75
C TYR A 165 18.49 -4.06 3.06
N PHE A 166 17.32 -3.99 2.45
CA PHE A 166 16.38 -2.87 2.61
C PHE A 166 15.21 -3.20 3.52
N ASP A 167 14.90 -2.30 4.43
CA ASP A 167 13.67 -2.32 5.22
C ASP A 167 12.57 -1.51 4.53
N LEU A 168 11.69 -2.18 3.80
CA LEU A 168 10.60 -1.50 3.10
C LEU A 168 9.60 -0.87 4.07
N SER A 169 9.24 -1.60 5.13
CA SER A 169 8.25 -1.12 6.11
C SER A 169 8.76 0.07 6.90
N GLY A 170 10.00 0.02 7.38
CA GLY A 170 10.64 1.13 8.08
C GLY A 170 10.79 2.37 7.20
N GLU A 171 11.17 2.19 5.93
CA GLU A 171 11.27 3.32 5.00
C GLU A 171 9.91 3.95 4.70
N ILE A 172 8.87 3.14 4.49
CA ILE A 172 7.51 3.65 4.25
C ILE A 172 7.00 4.42 5.47
N GLU A 173 7.24 3.91 6.69
CA GLU A 173 6.90 4.60 7.94
C GLU A 173 7.60 5.96 8.02
N SER A 174 8.92 6.01 7.78
CA SER A 174 9.69 7.25 7.76
C SER A 174 9.14 8.25 6.74
N GLN A 175 8.85 7.80 5.52
CA GLN A 175 8.29 8.63 4.45
C GLN A 175 6.92 9.23 4.81
N LEU A 176 6.07 8.49 5.51
CA LEU A 176 4.76 8.96 5.96
C LEU A 176 4.90 10.04 7.04
N ILE A 177 5.78 9.82 8.02
CA ILE A 177 6.07 10.77 9.10
C ILE A 177 6.69 12.06 8.56
N ASP A 178 7.68 11.95 7.68
CA ASP A 178 8.31 13.10 7.02
C ASP A 178 7.33 13.92 6.16
N SER A 179 6.29 13.25 5.65
CA SER A 179 5.23 13.91 4.88
C SER A 179 4.18 14.61 5.75
N GLY A 180 4.32 14.54 7.08
CA GLY A 180 3.51 15.28 8.06
C GLY A 180 2.47 14.46 8.80
N MET A 181 2.44 13.13 8.65
CA MET A 181 1.60 12.26 9.50
C MET A 181 2.17 12.19 10.92
N LYS A 182 1.29 12.04 11.91
CA LYS A 182 1.70 11.74 13.28
C LYS A 182 2.15 10.29 13.38
N SER A 183 3.27 10.04 14.08
CA SER A 183 3.81 8.68 14.26
C SER A 183 2.84 7.74 14.97
N GLU A 184 2.07 8.25 15.94
CA GLU A 184 1.04 7.47 16.66
C GLU A 184 -0.12 7.01 15.76
N ASN A 185 -0.29 7.62 14.58
CA ASN A 185 -1.30 7.26 13.59
C ASN A 185 -0.78 6.25 12.55
N VAL A 186 0.48 5.82 12.62
CA VAL A 186 1.08 4.84 11.70
C VAL A 186 1.21 3.50 12.40
N THR A 187 0.57 2.49 11.85
CA THR A 187 0.64 1.10 12.35
C THR A 187 1.41 0.24 11.36
N VAL A 188 2.49 -0.39 11.84
CA VAL A 188 3.27 -1.37 11.08
C VAL A 188 2.98 -2.77 11.62
N THR A 189 2.58 -3.71 10.75
CA THR A 189 2.23 -5.08 11.19
C THR A 189 3.43 -5.89 11.65
N GLY A 190 4.63 -5.60 11.14
CA GLY A 190 5.85 -6.35 11.41
C GLY A 190 5.84 -7.81 10.90
N ILE A 191 4.86 -8.19 10.08
CA ILE A 191 4.75 -9.55 9.55
C ILE A 191 5.65 -9.67 8.31
N ASN A 192 6.66 -10.54 8.43
CA ASN A 192 7.58 -10.86 7.33
C ASN A 192 6.96 -11.95 6.43
N THR A 193 6.67 -11.61 5.17
CA THR A 193 6.04 -12.54 4.21
C THR A 193 6.93 -13.73 3.86
N TYR A 194 8.25 -13.57 3.88
CA TYR A 194 9.19 -14.64 3.56
C TYR A 194 9.18 -15.76 4.60
N THR A 195 9.15 -15.41 5.89
CA THR A 195 9.17 -16.37 6.99
C THR A 195 7.78 -16.84 7.43
N ASN A 196 6.73 -16.05 7.19
CA ASN A 196 5.37 -16.41 7.55
C ASN A 196 4.69 -17.22 6.43
N HIS A 197 4.41 -18.49 6.69
CA HIS A 197 3.80 -19.41 5.71
C HIS A 197 2.30 -19.16 5.44
N GLU A 198 1.64 -18.33 6.22
CA GLU A 198 0.29 -17.85 5.91
C GLU A 198 0.30 -16.72 4.86
N CYS A 199 1.48 -16.23 4.49
CA CYS A 199 1.68 -15.26 3.44
C CYS A 199 2.18 -15.92 2.15
N TYR A 200 1.85 -15.33 1.01
CA TYR A 200 2.56 -15.60 -0.24
C TYR A 200 3.82 -14.74 -0.31
N SER A 201 4.93 -15.33 -0.73
CA SER A 201 6.20 -14.64 -0.94
C SER A 201 6.79 -15.00 -2.30
N TYR A 202 6.97 -13.99 -3.14
CA TYR A 202 7.62 -14.15 -4.44
C TYR A 202 9.08 -14.62 -4.27
N ARG A 203 9.77 -14.08 -3.29
CA ARG A 203 11.16 -14.46 -2.94
C ARG A 203 11.27 -15.93 -2.53
N ARG A 204 10.25 -16.45 -1.85
CA ARG A 204 10.17 -17.87 -1.44
C ARG A 204 9.79 -18.80 -2.60
N GLY A 205 9.24 -18.27 -3.71
CA GLY A 205 8.82 -19.06 -4.88
C GLY A 205 7.33 -19.07 -5.18
N ASP A 206 6.50 -18.32 -4.47
CA ASP A 206 5.07 -18.14 -4.78
C ASP A 206 4.91 -17.16 -5.97
N VAL A 207 5.19 -17.65 -7.20
CA VAL A 207 5.32 -16.77 -8.39
C VAL A 207 4.00 -16.22 -8.90
N LYS A 208 2.89 -16.99 -8.76
CA LYS A 208 1.56 -16.67 -9.34
C LYS A 208 0.59 -16.12 -8.31
N GLU A 209 0.66 -16.62 -7.12
CA GLU A 209 -0.27 -16.35 -6.02
C GLU A 209 0.01 -14.98 -5.39
N ARG A 210 -1.04 -14.32 -4.94
CA ARG A 210 -0.96 -12.99 -4.31
C ARG A 210 -1.94 -12.88 -3.17
N MET A 211 -1.51 -12.17 -2.14
CA MET A 211 -2.38 -11.61 -1.11
C MET A 211 -3.07 -10.36 -1.65
N THR A 212 -4.16 -9.95 -1.03
CA THR A 212 -4.95 -8.81 -1.51
C THR A 212 -5.27 -7.85 -0.38
N LEU A 213 -4.92 -6.59 -0.54
CA LEU A 213 -5.48 -5.50 0.27
C LEU A 213 -6.73 -5.00 -0.46
N TYR A 214 -7.85 -5.00 0.26
CA TYR A 214 -9.14 -4.52 -0.20
C TYR A 214 -9.61 -3.38 0.69
N ALA A 215 -10.15 -2.32 0.11
CA ALA A 215 -10.77 -1.22 0.83
C ALA A 215 -11.96 -0.63 0.08
N ARG A 216 -12.91 -0.10 0.83
CA ARG A 216 -14.05 0.67 0.31
C ARG A 216 -14.59 1.67 1.32
N ILE A 217 -15.23 2.70 0.83
CA ILE A 217 -16.10 3.57 1.61
C ILE A 217 -17.50 2.96 1.59
N LYS A 218 -18.14 2.83 2.76
CA LYS A 218 -19.55 2.43 2.86
C LYS A 218 -20.44 3.65 2.62
N LYS A 219 -21.58 3.46 2.01
CA LYS A 219 -22.61 4.51 2.03
C LYS A 219 -23.01 4.75 3.48
N GLY A 220 -22.97 5.99 3.93
CA GLY A 220 -23.60 6.35 5.21
C GLY A 220 -25.04 5.86 5.21
N LEU A 221 -25.47 5.26 6.34
CA LEU A 221 -26.90 5.06 6.53
C LEU A 221 -27.56 6.43 6.43
N PRO A 222 -28.65 6.57 5.67
CA PRO A 222 -29.42 7.81 5.72
C PRO A 222 -29.83 8.06 7.17
N VAL A 223 -29.44 9.23 7.68
CA VAL A 223 -29.86 9.72 9.01
C VAL A 223 -31.36 10.00 8.98
#